data_f0eb4b326ecfb43eacd1224a90dec16a
#
_entry.id   f0eb4b326ecfb43eacd1224a90dec16a
#
_cell.length_a   1.000
_cell.length_b   1.000
_cell.length_c   1.000
_cell.angle_alpha   90.00
_cell.angle_beta   90.00
_cell.angle_gamma   90.00
#
_symmetry.space_group_name_H-M   'P 1'
#
loop_
_entity.id
_entity.type
_entity.pdbx_description
1 polymer ?
#
loop_
_entity_poly.entity_id
_entity_poly.type
_entity_poly.pdbx_seq_one_letter_code
_entity_poly.pdbx_strand_id
1 'polypeptide(L)'
;IVTVAVRRVNILDKDQPLLMDYLDPKSITYLPNTAGCFSSEEALRTLRLAREMGGWRLVKLEVLGDKKTLYPNMIETIKSTEVLVKEGFEVMVYCSDDPIMTKKLEDAGACAIMPLGAPIGSGMGIQNKTNIKLIKQQSSVPVIVDAGVGTASDATIAMELGCDGVLLNTAIAEAQNPILMAEAMKHAVIAGRKAFKAGRMQKKSYASASSPKDNLIN
;
A
#
# COMPACT_ATOMS: atom_id res chain seq x y z
N ILE A 1 -4.73 -10.01 2.52
CA ILE A 1 -4.83 -9.10 3.68
C ILE A 1 -5.94 -8.10 3.41
N VAL A 2 -6.79 -7.84 4.41
CA VAL A 2 -7.86 -6.84 4.34
C VAL A 2 -7.74 -5.87 5.51
N THR A 3 -7.73 -4.57 5.22
CA THR A 3 -7.66 -3.53 6.25
C THR A 3 -8.99 -3.34 6.96
N VAL A 4 -8.94 -3.12 8.27
CA VAL A 4 -10.10 -2.81 9.11
C VAL A 4 -9.86 -1.49 9.83
N ALA A 5 -10.66 -0.48 9.50
CA ALA A 5 -10.58 0.82 10.16
C ALA A 5 -11.20 0.72 11.55
N VAL A 6 -10.37 0.58 12.59
CA VAL A 6 -10.83 0.36 13.98
C VAL A 6 -11.82 1.42 14.44
N ARG A 7 -11.60 2.67 14.11
CA ARG A 7 -12.49 3.80 14.47
C ARG A 7 -13.84 3.79 13.74
N ARG A 8 -14.00 2.99 12.68
CA ARG A 8 -15.22 2.94 11.86
C ARG A 8 -16.04 1.67 12.08
N VAL A 9 -15.56 0.75 12.91
CA VAL A 9 -16.32 -0.45 13.25
C VAL A 9 -17.39 -0.05 14.25
N ASN A 10 -18.66 -0.11 13.84
CA ASN A 10 -19.78 0.14 14.73
C ASN A 10 -20.10 -1.12 15.54
N ILE A 11 -19.46 -1.27 16.68
CA ILE A 11 -19.63 -2.43 17.57
C ILE A 11 -20.99 -2.43 18.26
N LEU A 12 -21.67 -1.28 18.27
CA LEU A 12 -22.94 -1.09 18.99
C LEU A 12 -24.17 -1.39 18.13
N ASP A 13 -24.03 -1.37 16.81
CA ASP A 13 -25.14 -1.65 15.89
C ASP A 13 -25.14 -3.14 15.53
N LYS A 14 -25.94 -3.90 16.27
CA LYS A 14 -26.05 -5.37 16.08
C LYS A 14 -26.90 -5.75 14.87
N ASP A 15 -27.57 -4.80 14.23
CA ASP A 15 -28.49 -5.06 13.12
C ASP A 15 -27.83 -4.91 11.75
N GLN A 16 -26.58 -4.43 11.68
CA GLN A 16 -25.82 -4.37 10.44
C GLN A 16 -24.73 -5.43 10.40
N PRO A 17 -24.62 -6.16 9.28
CA PRO A 17 -23.57 -7.17 9.15
C PRO A 17 -22.17 -6.51 9.17
N LEU A 18 -21.28 -7.09 9.93
CA LEU A 18 -19.89 -6.67 10.00
C LEU A 18 -19.10 -7.23 8.81
N LEU A 19 -18.01 -6.56 8.43
CA LEU A 19 -17.08 -7.08 7.41
C LEU A 19 -16.59 -8.50 7.76
N MET A 20 -16.46 -8.79 9.05
CA MET A 20 -16.03 -10.09 9.56
C MET A 20 -17.05 -11.21 9.31
N ASP A 21 -18.30 -10.90 9.06
CA ASP A 21 -19.34 -11.88 8.72
C ASP A 21 -19.19 -12.41 7.27
N TYR A 22 -18.54 -11.63 6.42
CA TYR A 22 -18.29 -11.98 5.02
C TYR A 22 -16.89 -12.53 4.74
N LEU A 23 -15.95 -12.34 5.65
CA LEU A 23 -14.55 -12.68 5.47
C LEU A 23 -14.12 -13.71 6.52
N ASP A 24 -13.78 -14.92 6.08
CA ASP A 24 -13.29 -15.97 6.97
C ASP A 24 -11.88 -15.63 7.49
N PRO A 25 -11.70 -15.43 8.82
CA PRO A 25 -10.41 -15.10 9.42
C PRO A 25 -9.37 -16.23 9.26
N LYS A 26 -9.79 -17.43 8.90
CA LYS A 26 -8.87 -18.55 8.60
C LYS A 26 -8.22 -18.43 7.23
N SER A 27 -8.87 -17.73 6.30
CA SER A 27 -8.40 -17.54 4.91
C SER A 27 -7.85 -16.14 4.65
N ILE A 28 -8.18 -15.16 5.50
CA ILE A 28 -7.86 -13.73 5.29
C ILE A 28 -7.19 -13.17 6.53
N THR A 29 -6.06 -12.51 6.34
CA THR A 29 -5.40 -11.74 7.39
C THR A 29 -6.08 -10.39 7.53
N TYR A 30 -6.63 -10.08 8.72
CA TYR A 30 -7.11 -8.76 9.08
C TYR A 30 -5.95 -7.84 9.44
N LEU A 31 -6.01 -6.60 8.96
CA LEU A 31 -5.03 -5.58 9.22
C LEU A 31 -5.71 -4.35 9.83
N PRO A 32 -5.87 -4.29 11.17
CA PRO A 32 -6.41 -3.11 11.83
C PRO A 32 -5.57 -1.87 11.50
N ASN A 33 -6.25 -0.76 11.21
CA ASN A 33 -5.57 0.48 10.87
C ASN A 33 -6.07 1.69 11.68
N THR A 34 -5.28 2.75 11.67
CA THR A 34 -5.55 4.03 12.32
C THR A 34 -6.12 5.08 11.37
N ALA A 35 -6.88 4.67 10.36
CA ALA A 35 -7.49 5.59 9.41
C ALA A 35 -8.28 6.70 10.11
N GLY A 36 -7.97 7.94 9.77
CA GLY A 36 -8.58 9.14 10.36
C GLY A 36 -7.97 9.58 11.68
N CYS A 37 -6.79 9.11 12.08
CA CYS A 37 -6.01 9.66 13.18
C CYS A 37 -5.10 10.80 12.68
N PHE A 38 -5.09 11.92 13.40
CA PHE A 38 -4.31 13.12 13.07
C PHE A 38 -3.21 13.40 14.10
N SER A 39 -3.05 12.56 15.10
CA SER A 39 -1.96 12.65 16.08
C SER A 39 -1.42 11.26 16.44
N SER A 40 -0.17 11.25 16.91
CA SER A 40 0.47 10.05 17.46
C SER A 40 -0.37 9.45 18.60
N GLU A 41 -0.86 10.29 19.51
CA GLU A 41 -1.66 9.84 20.65
C GLU A 41 -2.93 9.10 20.23
N GLU A 42 -3.68 9.66 19.26
CA GLU A 42 -4.89 8.99 18.72
C GLU A 42 -4.55 7.65 18.08
N ALA A 43 -3.47 7.59 17.28
CA ALA A 43 -3.04 6.37 16.60
C ALA A 43 -2.62 5.28 17.58
N LEU A 44 -1.79 5.62 18.56
CA LEU A 44 -1.35 4.69 19.61
C LEU A 44 -2.53 4.13 20.41
N ARG A 45 -3.44 5.00 20.86
CA ARG A 45 -4.64 4.58 21.59
C ARG A 45 -5.50 3.63 20.74
N THR A 46 -5.68 3.94 19.46
CA THR A 46 -6.49 3.12 18.55
C THR A 46 -5.91 1.71 18.37
N LEU A 47 -4.60 1.58 18.17
CA LEU A 47 -3.98 0.27 17.97
C LEU A 47 -3.85 -0.55 19.26
N ARG A 48 -3.64 0.10 20.40
CA ARG A 48 -3.70 -0.56 21.71
C ARG A 48 -5.09 -1.14 21.96
N LEU A 49 -6.15 -0.37 21.66
CA LEU A 49 -7.53 -0.85 21.74
C LEU A 49 -7.77 -2.05 20.79
N ALA A 50 -7.29 -1.98 19.55
CA ALA A 50 -7.39 -3.11 18.62
C ALA A 50 -6.74 -4.38 19.21
N ARG A 51 -5.56 -4.28 19.80
CA ARG A 51 -4.89 -5.40 20.44
C ARG A 51 -5.67 -5.97 21.64
N GLU A 52 -6.25 -5.12 22.45
CA GLU A 52 -7.09 -5.55 23.58
C GLU A 52 -8.36 -6.27 23.13
N MET A 53 -8.97 -5.82 22.05
CA MET A 53 -10.20 -6.40 21.50
C MET A 53 -10.01 -7.72 20.75
N GLY A 54 -8.93 -7.87 19.99
CA GLY A 54 -8.76 -8.99 19.07
C GLY A 54 -7.37 -9.64 19.06
N GLY A 55 -6.47 -9.23 19.93
CA GLY A 55 -5.11 -9.79 20.02
C GLY A 55 -4.19 -9.44 18.85
N TRP A 56 -4.61 -8.50 17.98
CA TRP A 56 -3.85 -8.17 16.76
C TRP A 56 -2.50 -7.52 17.10
N ARG A 57 -1.44 -8.10 16.57
CA ARG A 57 -0.08 -7.56 16.63
C ARG A 57 0.31 -6.92 15.30
N LEU A 58 -0.08 -7.52 14.17
CA LEU A 58 0.11 -6.94 12.85
C LEU A 58 -0.93 -5.83 12.63
N VAL A 59 -0.45 -4.61 12.39
CA VAL A 59 -1.29 -3.41 12.30
C VAL A 59 -0.79 -2.47 11.21
N LYS A 60 -1.68 -1.63 10.66
CA LYS A 60 -1.32 -0.55 9.75
C LYS A 60 -1.40 0.78 10.47
N LEU A 61 -0.26 1.44 10.60
CA LEU A 61 -0.15 2.78 11.16
C LEU A 61 -0.35 3.83 10.08
N GLU A 62 -1.20 4.81 10.38
CA GLU A 62 -1.48 5.98 9.57
C GLU A 62 -1.67 7.18 10.51
N VAL A 63 -0.82 8.20 10.40
CA VAL A 63 -0.98 9.47 11.10
C VAL A 63 -1.05 10.58 10.06
N LEU A 64 -2.21 11.19 9.91
CA LEU A 64 -2.49 12.20 8.88
C LEU A 64 -2.03 13.59 9.35
N GLY A 65 -1.45 14.36 8.43
CA GLY A 65 -0.99 15.72 8.68
C GLY A 65 -1.98 16.80 8.24
N ASP A 66 -2.78 16.51 7.21
CA ASP A 66 -3.72 17.47 6.64
C ASP A 66 -5.04 16.81 6.26
N LYS A 67 -6.15 17.50 6.58
CA LYS A 67 -7.51 16.98 6.37
C LYS A 67 -7.97 16.99 4.92
N LYS A 68 -7.39 17.84 4.06
CA LYS A 68 -7.78 17.93 2.64
C LYS A 68 -7.01 16.96 1.78
N THR A 69 -5.71 16.85 2.00
CA THR A 69 -4.81 16.06 1.18
C THR A 69 -4.60 14.66 1.72
N LEU A 70 -4.86 14.44 3.02
CA LEU A 70 -4.60 13.18 3.74
C LEU A 70 -3.15 12.71 3.62
N TYR A 71 -2.21 13.66 3.41
CA TYR A 71 -0.79 13.35 3.47
C TYR A 71 -0.38 12.96 4.90
N PRO A 72 0.57 12.03 5.04
CA PRO A 72 1.02 11.59 6.35
C PRO A 72 1.86 12.67 7.05
N ASN A 73 1.70 12.79 8.35
CA ASN A 73 2.62 13.54 9.22
C ASN A 73 3.83 12.65 9.54
N MET A 74 4.89 12.77 8.76
CA MET A 74 6.03 11.87 8.88
C MET A 74 6.73 11.90 10.24
N ILE A 75 6.77 13.06 10.92
CA ILE A 75 7.37 13.20 12.23
C ILE A 75 6.60 12.38 13.27
N GLU A 76 5.29 12.57 13.33
CA GLU A 76 4.42 11.81 14.23
C GLU A 76 4.35 10.33 13.85
N THR A 77 4.42 9.99 12.55
CA THR A 77 4.42 8.62 12.07
C THR A 77 5.66 7.85 12.54
N ILE A 78 6.87 8.44 12.40
CA ILE A 78 8.13 7.81 12.85
C ILE A 78 8.09 7.60 14.37
N LYS A 79 7.72 8.63 15.14
CA LYS A 79 7.58 8.55 16.60
C LYS A 79 6.60 7.46 17.04
N SER A 80 5.44 7.37 16.38
CA SER A 80 4.44 6.33 16.67
C SER A 80 4.96 4.93 16.33
N THR A 81 5.70 4.79 15.23
CA THR A 81 6.32 3.51 14.83
C THR A 81 7.27 3.02 15.89
N GLU A 82 8.18 3.88 16.38
CA GLU A 82 9.14 3.51 17.44
C GLU A 82 8.44 3.02 18.72
N VAL A 83 7.37 3.70 19.12
CA VAL A 83 6.60 3.32 20.33
C VAL A 83 5.92 1.97 20.13
N LEU A 84 5.21 1.77 19.01
CA LEU A 84 4.47 0.54 18.73
C LEU A 84 5.40 -0.67 18.59
N VAL A 85 6.53 -0.50 17.92
CA VAL A 85 7.54 -1.57 17.77
C VAL A 85 8.10 -1.97 19.14
N LYS A 86 8.43 -1.01 20.02
CA LYS A 86 8.85 -1.29 21.41
C LYS A 86 7.78 -2.01 22.23
N GLU A 87 6.50 -1.78 21.92
CA GLU A 87 5.37 -2.46 22.54
C GLU A 87 5.08 -3.85 21.93
N GLY A 88 5.87 -4.29 20.97
CA GLY A 88 5.77 -5.61 20.33
C GLY A 88 4.72 -5.71 19.22
N PHE A 89 4.32 -4.59 18.60
CA PHE A 89 3.53 -4.60 17.37
C PHE A 89 4.41 -4.85 16.15
N GLU A 90 3.83 -5.48 15.14
CA GLU A 90 4.36 -5.59 13.78
C GLU A 90 3.68 -4.50 12.95
N VAL A 91 4.44 -3.43 12.64
CA VAL A 91 3.86 -2.19 12.12
C VAL A 91 4.12 -2.07 10.62
N MET A 92 3.06 -2.14 9.81
CA MET A 92 3.06 -1.69 8.42
C MET A 92 2.73 -0.20 8.40
N VAL A 93 3.50 0.63 7.69
CA VAL A 93 3.43 2.09 7.88
C VAL A 93 3.08 2.82 6.60
N TYR A 94 1.90 3.50 6.58
CA TYR A 94 1.56 4.46 5.55
C TYR A 94 2.46 5.71 5.65
N CYS A 95 3.07 6.10 4.55
CA CYS A 95 4.08 7.17 4.53
C CYS A 95 4.09 7.94 3.22
N SER A 96 4.81 9.08 3.22
CA SER A 96 5.14 9.78 1.99
C SER A 96 6.09 8.94 1.12
N ASP A 97 6.20 9.32 -0.15
CA ASP A 97 7.15 8.76 -1.11
C ASP A 97 8.56 9.36 -1.01
N ASP A 98 8.94 9.81 0.18
CA ASP A 98 10.28 10.32 0.48
C ASP A 98 11.22 9.17 0.86
N PRO A 99 12.29 8.90 0.06
CA PRO A 99 13.22 7.81 0.33
C PRO A 99 13.97 7.92 1.66
N ILE A 100 14.20 9.15 2.15
CA ILE A 100 14.89 9.38 3.43
C ILE A 100 13.96 9.05 4.60
N MET A 101 12.72 9.50 4.52
CA MET A 101 11.74 9.25 5.58
C MET A 101 11.35 7.77 5.65
N THR A 102 11.23 7.10 4.51
CA THR A 102 10.97 5.65 4.47
C THR A 102 12.10 4.84 5.09
N LYS A 103 13.36 5.25 4.88
CA LYS A 103 14.50 4.59 5.55
C LYS A 103 14.46 4.76 7.06
N LYS A 104 14.11 5.95 7.56
CA LYS A 104 13.92 6.19 9.00
C LYS A 104 12.82 5.32 9.60
N LEU A 105 11.73 5.06 8.87
CA LEU A 105 10.67 4.15 9.33
C LEU A 105 11.16 2.71 9.42
N GLU A 106 11.95 2.24 8.46
CA GLU A 106 12.58 0.93 8.51
C GLU A 106 13.54 0.82 9.71
N ASP A 107 14.37 1.85 9.93
CA ASP A 107 15.29 1.91 11.07
C ASP A 107 14.56 1.97 12.42
N ALA A 108 13.33 2.54 12.44
CA ALA A 108 12.42 2.51 13.59
C ALA A 108 11.75 1.14 13.82
N GLY A 109 11.96 0.17 12.93
CA GLY A 109 11.49 -1.21 13.05
C GLY A 109 10.17 -1.50 12.36
N ALA A 110 9.76 -0.69 11.39
CA ALA A 110 8.59 -1.01 10.55
C ALA A 110 8.78 -2.35 9.84
N CYS A 111 7.77 -3.22 9.86
CA CYS A 111 7.82 -4.51 9.17
C CYS A 111 7.44 -4.44 7.69
N ALA A 112 6.84 -3.34 7.25
CA ALA A 112 6.61 -3.00 5.83
C ALA A 112 6.47 -1.49 5.67
N ILE A 113 6.97 -0.98 4.53
CA ILE A 113 6.86 0.43 4.14
C ILE A 113 5.75 0.55 3.10
N MET A 114 4.84 1.51 3.33
CA MET A 114 3.65 1.68 2.49
C MET A 114 3.60 3.12 1.93
N PRO A 115 4.45 3.45 0.94
CA PRO A 115 4.48 4.79 0.36
C PRO A 115 3.23 5.07 -0.47
N LEU A 116 2.74 6.30 -0.41
CA LEU A 116 1.67 6.75 -1.31
C LEU A 116 2.18 6.87 -2.76
N GLY A 117 1.35 6.48 -3.72
CA GLY A 117 1.55 6.83 -5.13
C GLY A 117 1.03 8.23 -5.45
N ALA A 118 -0.08 8.61 -4.79
CA ALA A 118 -0.75 9.90 -4.84
C ALA A 118 -1.66 10.01 -3.59
N PRO A 119 -2.30 11.16 -3.33
CA PRO A 119 -3.21 11.31 -2.18
C PRO A 119 -4.29 10.22 -2.10
N ILE A 120 -4.66 9.85 -0.88
CA ILE A 120 -5.70 8.84 -0.62
C ILE A 120 -7.00 9.22 -1.38
N GLY A 121 -7.57 8.26 -2.11
CA GLY A 121 -8.81 8.46 -2.87
C GLY A 121 -8.70 9.32 -4.13
N SER A 122 -7.50 9.79 -4.49
CA SER A 122 -7.33 10.67 -5.66
C SER A 122 -7.40 9.96 -7.02
N GLY A 123 -7.07 8.66 -7.07
CA GLY A 123 -7.01 7.91 -8.33
C GLY A 123 -5.96 8.43 -9.33
N MET A 124 -4.99 9.24 -8.88
CA MET A 124 -4.01 9.90 -9.76
C MET A 124 -2.86 8.99 -10.20
N GLY A 125 -2.80 7.76 -9.70
CA GLY A 125 -1.76 6.78 -10.03
C GLY A 125 -0.42 7.06 -9.34
N ILE A 126 0.66 6.49 -9.88
CA ILE A 126 2.01 6.62 -9.33
C ILE A 126 2.65 7.89 -9.87
N GLN A 127 2.63 8.96 -9.10
CA GLN A 127 3.11 10.28 -9.52
C GLN A 127 4.64 10.34 -9.57
N ASN A 128 5.33 9.76 -8.60
CA ASN A 128 6.79 9.79 -8.54
C ASN A 128 7.39 8.37 -8.61
N LYS A 129 7.46 7.85 -9.82
CA LYS A 129 8.02 6.52 -10.09
C LYS A 129 9.49 6.38 -9.66
N THR A 130 10.25 7.49 -9.71
CA THR A 130 11.66 7.51 -9.33
C THR A 130 11.81 7.27 -7.83
N ASN A 131 11.05 8.00 -7.00
CA ASN A 131 11.10 7.81 -5.56
C ASN A 131 10.65 6.41 -5.15
N ILE A 132 9.53 5.91 -5.69
CA ILE A 132 9.07 4.54 -5.41
C ILE A 132 10.14 3.50 -5.75
N LYS A 133 10.84 3.67 -6.89
CA LYS A 133 11.94 2.79 -7.27
C LYS A 133 13.12 2.88 -6.30
N LEU A 134 13.52 4.09 -5.89
CA LEU A 134 14.58 4.31 -4.90
C LEU A 134 14.23 3.67 -3.55
N ILE A 135 13.01 3.88 -3.07
CA ILE A 135 12.50 3.26 -1.84
C ILE A 135 12.63 1.74 -1.93
N LYS A 136 12.15 1.14 -3.04
CA LYS A 136 12.24 -0.32 -3.22
C LYS A 136 13.67 -0.83 -3.27
N GLN A 137 14.58 -0.10 -3.88
CA GLN A 137 15.99 -0.51 -4.00
C GLN A 137 16.73 -0.48 -2.66
N GLN A 138 16.40 0.45 -1.78
CA GLN A 138 17.08 0.60 -0.48
C GLN A 138 16.42 -0.17 0.66
N SER A 139 15.15 -0.57 0.51
CA SER A 139 14.39 -1.22 1.58
C SER A 139 14.72 -2.71 1.68
N SER A 140 14.97 -3.18 2.91
CA SER A 140 15.10 -4.59 3.26
C SER A 140 13.77 -5.24 3.68
N VAL A 141 12.74 -4.43 3.91
CA VAL A 141 11.38 -4.88 4.22
C VAL A 141 10.46 -4.75 2.99
N PRO A 142 9.30 -5.42 2.98
CA PRO A 142 8.33 -5.28 1.90
C PRO A 142 7.91 -3.82 1.66
N VAL A 143 7.82 -3.43 0.38
CA VAL A 143 7.32 -2.14 -0.06
C VAL A 143 5.99 -2.34 -0.77
N ILE A 144 4.93 -1.74 -0.24
CA ILE A 144 3.56 -1.88 -0.74
C ILE A 144 3.04 -0.49 -1.09
N VAL A 145 2.74 -0.22 -2.36
CA VAL A 145 2.15 1.08 -2.71
C VAL A 145 0.76 1.18 -2.10
N ASP A 146 0.55 2.23 -1.33
CA ASP A 146 -0.69 2.52 -0.61
C ASP A 146 -1.21 3.90 -0.98
N ALA A 147 -2.44 3.97 -1.45
CA ALA A 147 -3.09 5.18 -1.92
C ALA A 147 -2.71 5.65 -3.34
N GLY A 148 -3.64 6.33 -3.97
CA GLY A 148 -3.50 6.96 -5.27
C GLY A 148 -3.74 6.04 -6.47
N VAL A 149 -3.74 4.73 -6.31
CA VAL A 149 -4.04 3.79 -7.40
C VAL A 149 -5.49 3.98 -7.85
N GLY A 150 -5.69 4.31 -9.11
CA GLY A 150 -7.02 4.60 -9.69
C GLY A 150 -7.50 3.54 -10.69
N THR A 151 -6.57 2.79 -11.31
CA THR A 151 -6.92 1.78 -12.31
C THR A 151 -5.85 0.68 -12.41
N ALA A 152 -6.14 -0.35 -13.18
CA ALA A 152 -5.28 -1.53 -13.36
C ALA A 152 -3.85 -1.18 -13.84
N SER A 153 -3.70 -0.19 -14.73
CA SER A 153 -2.36 0.23 -15.19
C SER A 153 -1.49 0.79 -14.06
N ASP A 154 -2.08 1.48 -13.08
CA ASP A 154 -1.32 2.02 -11.94
C ASP A 154 -0.79 0.89 -11.06
N ALA A 155 -1.62 -0.12 -10.80
CA ALA A 155 -1.22 -1.32 -10.07
C ALA A 155 -0.10 -2.07 -10.82
N THR A 156 -0.22 -2.22 -12.15
CA THR A 156 0.84 -2.82 -12.98
C THR A 156 2.15 -2.05 -12.86
N ILE A 157 2.11 -0.71 -12.95
CA ILE A 157 3.29 0.15 -12.82
C ILE A 157 3.97 -0.04 -11.46
N ALA A 158 3.22 -0.04 -10.36
CA ALA A 158 3.77 -0.27 -9.02
C ALA A 158 4.52 -1.62 -8.95
N MET A 159 3.93 -2.67 -9.49
CA MET A 159 4.53 -4.00 -9.51
C MET A 159 5.75 -4.10 -10.43
N GLU A 160 5.75 -3.40 -11.59
CA GLU A 160 6.90 -3.30 -12.50
C GLU A 160 8.06 -2.51 -11.91
N LEU A 161 7.81 -1.56 -11.00
CA LEU A 161 8.85 -0.87 -10.23
C LEU A 161 9.52 -1.78 -9.19
N GLY A 162 8.97 -2.98 -8.96
CA GLY A 162 9.50 -3.99 -8.07
C GLY A 162 8.85 -4.03 -6.70
N CYS A 163 7.80 -3.24 -6.46
CA CYS A 163 7.05 -3.28 -5.22
C CYS A 163 6.50 -4.68 -4.93
N ASP A 164 6.34 -5.01 -3.65
CA ASP A 164 5.91 -6.34 -3.21
C ASP A 164 4.38 -6.49 -3.22
N GLY A 165 3.67 -5.37 -3.26
CA GLY A 165 2.21 -5.34 -3.33
C GLY A 165 1.64 -3.97 -3.60
N VAL A 166 0.32 -3.93 -3.70
CA VAL A 166 -0.51 -2.71 -3.75
C VAL A 166 -1.63 -2.87 -2.75
N LEU A 167 -1.90 -1.84 -1.98
CA LEU A 167 -3.10 -1.75 -1.16
C LEU A 167 -4.05 -0.73 -1.82
N LEU A 168 -5.27 -1.14 -2.07
CA LEU A 168 -6.26 -0.32 -2.77
C LEU A 168 -7.68 -0.62 -2.29
N ASN A 169 -8.53 0.38 -2.33
CA ASN A 169 -9.95 0.28 -1.99
C ASN A 169 -10.79 1.11 -2.96
N THR A 170 -10.66 2.43 -2.92
CA THR A 170 -11.49 3.40 -3.63
C THR A 170 -11.57 3.13 -5.14
N ALA A 171 -10.46 2.76 -5.76
CA ALA A 171 -10.42 2.42 -7.18
C ALA A 171 -11.35 1.27 -7.59
N ILE A 172 -11.61 0.34 -6.67
CA ILE A 172 -12.58 -0.74 -6.87
C ILE A 172 -13.98 -0.28 -6.46
N ALA A 173 -14.12 0.28 -5.26
CA ALA A 173 -15.42 0.61 -4.68
C ALA A 173 -16.18 1.67 -5.48
N GLU A 174 -15.49 2.66 -6.05
CA GLU A 174 -16.07 3.74 -6.86
C GLU A 174 -16.07 3.48 -8.37
N ALA A 175 -15.59 2.32 -8.82
CA ALA A 175 -15.69 1.94 -10.23
C ALA A 175 -17.15 1.74 -10.65
N GLN A 176 -17.48 2.05 -11.91
CA GLN A 176 -18.81 1.78 -12.45
C GLN A 176 -19.21 0.30 -12.36
N ASN A 177 -18.23 -0.60 -12.45
CA ASN A 177 -18.39 -2.03 -12.20
C ASN A 177 -17.29 -2.51 -11.25
N PRO A 178 -17.54 -2.53 -9.92
CA PRO A 178 -16.54 -2.89 -8.92
C PRO A 178 -16.00 -4.31 -9.05
N ILE A 179 -16.85 -5.27 -9.43
CA ILE A 179 -16.46 -6.67 -9.59
C ILE A 179 -15.45 -6.82 -10.74
N LEU A 180 -15.76 -6.23 -11.89
CA LEU A 180 -14.87 -6.25 -13.04
C LEU A 180 -13.57 -5.51 -12.76
N MET A 181 -13.62 -4.39 -12.03
CA MET A 181 -12.42 -3.66 -11.63
C MET A 181 -11.55 -4.48 -10.66
N ALA A 182 -12.14 -5.18 -9.72
CA ALA A 182 -11.41 -6.07 -8.81
C ALA A 182 -10.67 -7.18 -9.57
N GLU A 183 -11.33 -7.78 -10.58
CA GLU A 183 -10.72 -8.76 -11.46
C GLU A 183 -9.56 -8.16 -12.27
N ALA A 184 -9.76 -6.99 -12.86
CA ALA A 184 -8.73 -6.26 -13.59
C ALA A 184 -7.51 -5.95 -12.70
N MET A 185 -7.72 -5.49 -11.47
CA MET A 185 -6.66 -5.23 -10.51
C MET A 185 -5.86 -6.48 -10.14
N LYS A 186 -6.54 -7.61 -9.94
CA LYS A 186 -5.89 -8.90 -9.71
C LYS A 186 -4.96 -9.28 -10.87
N HIS A 187 -5.43 -9.17 -12.10
CA HIS A 187 -4.61 -9.45 -13.28
C HIS A 187 -3.46 -8.46 -13.46
N ALA A 188 -3.68 -7.19 -13.16
CA ALA A 188 -2.66 -6.14 -13.21
C ALA A 188 -1.48 -6.41 -12.27
N VAL A 189 -1.76 -6.77 -11.03
CA VAL A 189 -0.74 -7.14 -10.03
C VAL A 189 0.06 -8.35 -10.49
N ILE A 190 -0.62 -9.40 -10.99
CA ILE A 190 0.04 -10.61 -11.50
C ILE A 190 0.92 -10.29 -12.72
N ALA A 191 0.39 -9.51 -13.68
CA ALA A 191 1.11 -9.15 -14.89
C ALA A 191 2.35 -8.30 -14.59
N GLY A 192 2.21 -7.24 -13.76
CA GLY A 192 3.31 -6.39 -13.37
C GLY A 192 4.41 -7.15 -12.61
N ARG A 193 4.02 -8.06 -11.70
CA ARG A 193 5.01 -8.90 -10.99
C ARG A 193 5.76 -9.86 -11.93
N LYS A 194 5.07 -10.45 -12.89
CA LYS A 194 5.71 -11.29 -13.91
C LYS A 194 6.65 -10.49 -14.80
N ALA A 195 6.23 -9.30 -15.25
CA ALA A 195 7.04 -8.41 -16.06
C ALA A 195 8.32 -7.97 -15.33
N PHE A 196 8.21 -7.59 -14.04
CA PHE A 196 9.37 -7.29 -13.20
C PHE A 196 10.36 -8.46 -13.10
N LYS A 197 9.86 -9.68 -12.82
CA LYS A 197 10.70 -10.88 -12.71
C LYS A 197 11.34 -11.30 -14.03
N ALA A 198 10.64 -11.11 -15.16
CA ALA A 198 11.16 -11.41 -16.49
C ALA A 198 12.28 -10.45 -16.90
N GLY A 199 12.31 -9.26 -16.31
CA GLY A 199 13.23 -8.21 -16.71
C GLY A 199 12.77 -7.47 -17.97
N ARG A 200 12.83 -6.14 -17.91
CA ARG A 200 12.44 -5.28 -19.04
C ARG A 200 13.59 -5.26 -20.08
N MET A 201 13.23 -5.33 -21.37
CA MET A 201 14.21 -5.08 -22.43
C MET A 201 14.83 -3.68 -22.30
N GLN A 202 16.07 -3.54 -22.69
CA GLN A 202 16.78 -2.26 -22.66
C GLN A 202 16.07 -1.22 -23.56
N LYS A 203 15.88 -0.01 -23.03
CA LYS A 203 15.44 1.13 -23.83
C LYS A 203 16.54 1.53 -24.81
N LYS A 204 16.17 1.75 -26.08
CA LYS A 204 17.07 2.21 -27.15
C LYS A 204 16.58 3.55 -27.66
N SER A 205 17.52 4.44 -27.96
CA SER A 205 17.21 5.76 -28.55
C SER A 205 16.84 5.67 -30.04
N TYR A 206 17.27 4.60 -30.70
CA TYR A 206 17.01 4.38 -32.12
C TYR A 206 16.27 3.08 -32.35
N ALA A 207 15.57 3.00 -33.47
CA ALA A 207 14.86 1.80 -33.90
C ALA A 207 15.85 0.63 -34.11
N SER A 208 15.40 -0.57 -33.81
CA SER A 208 16.09 -1.82 -34.10
C SER A 208 15.09 -2.77 -34.74
N ALA A 209 15.43 -3.32 -35.91
CA ALA A 209 14.56 -4.27 -36.59
C ALA A 209 14.23 -5.46 -35.69
N SER A 210 12.98 -5.87 -35.64
CA SER A 210 12.51 -7.01 -34.85
C SER A 210 12.72 -8.34 -35.54
N SER A 211 12.86 -8.35 -36.86
CA SER A 211 13.13 -9.55 -37.65
C SER A 211 14.64 -9.70 -37.94
N PRO A 212 15.16 -10.93 -38.06
CA PRO A 212 16.53 -11.18 -38.51
C PRO A 212 16.78 -10.51 -39.86
N LYS A 213 17.97 -9.94 -40.03
CA LYS A 213 18.38 -9.31 -41.30
C LYS A 213 19.09 -10.29 -42.23
N ASP A 214 19.35 -11.50 -41.77
CA ASP A 214 19.98 -12.55 -42.54
C ASP A 214 19.00 -13.17 -43.53
N ASN A 215 19.43 -13.36 -44.79
CA ASN A 215 18.63 -13.90 -45.90
C ASN A 215 17.48 -13.00 -46.37
N LEU A 216 17.73 -11.69 -46.50
CA LEU A 216 16.80 -10.82 -47.22
C LEU A 216 16.75 -11.19 -48.70
N ILE A 217 15.52 -11.39 -49.25
CA ILE A 217 15.35 -11.50 -50.71
C ILE A 217 15.56 -10.10 -51.27
N ASN A 218 16.58 -9.94 -52.12
CA ASN A 218 16.85 -8.70 -52.87
C ASN A 218 15.93 -8.56 -54.06
#